data_7658a8e5ec072bdb43b6c08441289f16
#
_entry.id   7658a8e5ec072bdb43b6c08441289f16
#
_cell.length_a   1.000
_cell.length_b   1.000
_cell.length_c   1.000
_cell.angle_alpha   90.00
_cell.angle_beta   90.00
_cell.angle_gamma   90.00
#
_symmetry.space_group_name_H-M   'P 1'
#
loop_
_entity.id
_entity.type
_entity.pdbx_description
1 polymer ?
#
loop_
_entity_poly.entity_id
_entity_poly.type
_entity_poly.pdbx_seq_one_letter_code
_entity_poly.pdbx_strand_id
1 'polypeptide(L)'
;KRHLLTMLSVFFSVGSVVTSAVALALLPPFSCPDAGTCDVSTQNNGWRYLLVTMSLLTIVMVVLRNGWFRLYETPKFLLQNKRRADVVMVLKKVATFNGKKQARDAQQSPILDGAESDEAHAWLEWPETDADCASQRTDAGRVSHGWMRSAMRRVHEAANIKSHVKLLRPLFAPGLRRTTILVWAIWGIVAMGFTMFNVFLPKLLETHAPPSPGHSTQIAVYRDSLIYAISGVPGSLLGAWLVDTRLGRIYSMVLATSISGVALIGFAFAAKAHVSALTVVASSVFGLTSTLMFAVIYAYTPEVFRPAVRGTACGMASAVGRVVGIVAPLVTGLLLEISTSVPLYVSVALLWMAAGCMFMLPIETRDIAA
;
A
#
# COMPACT_ATOMS: atom_id res chain seq x y z
N LYS A 1 10.29 1.97 16.88
CA LYS A 1 10.55 1.62 15.47
C LYS A 1 9.33 0.97 14.77
N ARG A 2 8.47 0.22 15.49
CA ARG A 2 7.29 -0.49 14.94
C ARG A 2 6.22 0.49 14.44
N HIS A 3 5.95 1.54 15.19
CA HIS A 3 4.95 2.58 14.84
C HIS A 3 5.23 3.29 13.51
N LEU A 4 6.48 3.34 13.04
CA LEU A 4 6.83 4.08 11.82
C LEU A 4 6.26 3.46 10.54
N LEU A 5 6.17 2.12 10.46
CA LEU A 5 5.61 1.44 9.29
C LEU A 5 4.09 1.62 9.20
N THR A 6 3.41 1.55 10.34
CA THR A 6 1.95 1.77 10.39
C THR A 6 1.60 3.24 10.26
N MET A 7 2.44 4.17 10.76
CA MET A 7 2.29 5.61 10.53
C MET A 7 2.36 5.99 9.04
N LEU A 8 3.02 5.18 8.20
CA LEU A 8 3.03 5.40 6.75
C LEU A 8 1.62 5.36 6.16
N SER A 9 0.73 4.54 6.71
CA SER A 9 -0.66 4.44 6.27
C SER A 9 -1.49 5.69 6.55
N VAL A 10 -1.09 6.49 7.56
CA VAL A 10 -1.73 7.78 7.85
C VAL A 10 -1.54 8.76 6.69
N PHE A 11 -0.34 8.79 6.10
CA PHE A 11 -0.08 9.65 4.93
C PHE A 11 -0.92 9.24 3.72
N PHE A 12 -1.18 7.94 3.55
CA PHE A 12 -2.10 7.46 2.51
C PHE A 12 -3.53 7.97 2.76
N SER A 13 -4.03 7.87 3.99
CA SER A 13 -5.36 8.37 4.35
C SER A 13 -5.47 9.88 4.19
N VAL A 14 -4.45 10.64 4.59
CA VAL A 14 -4.39 12.10 4.36
C VAL A 14 -4.40 12.41 2.86
N GLY A 15 -3.66 11.66 2.05
CA GLY A 15 -3.69 11.79 0.58
C GLY A 15 -5.09 11.57 0.00
N SER A 16 -5.83 10.59 0.50
CA SER A 16 -7.22 10.34 0.10
C SER A 16 -8.14 11.50 0.46
N VAL A 17 -7.98 12.09 1.65
CA VAL A 17 -8.73 13.29 2.06
C VAL A 17 -8.44 14.47 1.13
N VAL A 18 -7.15 14.73 0.84
CA VAL A 18 -6.76 15.80 -0.08
C VAL A 18 -7.38 15.59 -1.47
N THR A 19 -7.32 14.37 -2.00
CA THR A 19 -7.91 14.03 -3.31
C THR A 19 -9.43 14.25 -3.31
N SER A 20 -10.13 13.81 -2.27
CA SER A 20 -11.58 13.99 -2.16
C SER A 20 -11.97 15.45 -1.97
N ALA A 21 -11.18 16.24 -1.23
CA ALA A 21 -11.40 17.68 -1.06
C ALA A 21 -11.22 18.44 -2.39
N VAL A 22 -10.17 18.11 -3.14
CA VAL A 22 -9.92 18.68 -4.47
C VAL A 22 -11.04 18.29 -5.45
N ALA A 23 -11.52 17.04 -5.39
CA ALA A 23 -12.64 16.58 -6.20
C ALA A 23 -13.91 17.37 -5.88
N LEU A 24 -14.23 17.57 -4.59
CA LEU A 24 -15.38 18.39 -4.15
C LEU A 24 -15.28 19.85 -4.62
N ALA A 25 -14.08 20.41 -4.66
CA ALA A 25 -13.85 21.79 -5.07
C ALA A 25 -13.90 21.99 -6.59
N LEU A 26 -13.44 21.00 -7.38
CA LEU A 26 -13.28 21.15 -8.83
C LEU A 26 -14.41 20.50 -9.64
N LEU A 27 -14.96 19.37 -9.20
CA LEU A 27 -15.92 18.65 -10.02
C LEU A 27 -17.29 19.38 -10.12
N PRO A 28 -17.95 19.78 -9.01
CA PRO A 28 -19.26 20.39 -9.12
C PRO A 28 -19.32 21.66 -9.98
N PRO A 29 -18.39 22.64 -9.84
CA PRO A 29 -18.48 23.90 -10.60
C PRO A 29 -18.07 23.77 -12.07
N PHE A 30 -17.26 22.74 -12.42
CA PHE A 30 -16.72 22.57 -13.79
C PHE A 30 -17.25 21.34 -14.52
N SER A 31 -18.28 20.66 -13.98
CA SER A 31 -18.94 19.51 -14.60
C SER A 31 -20.40 19.81 -14.88
N CYS A 32 -20.94 19.22 -15.94
CA CYS A 32 -22.35 19.31 -16.26
C CYS A 32 -23.20 18.58 -15.22
N PRO A 33 -24.26 19.22 -14.64
CA PRO A 33 -25.14 18.56 -13.70
C PRO A 33 -26.03 17.51 -14.38
N ASP A 34 -26.54 17.82 -15.59
CA ASP A 34 -27.45 16.96 -16.36
C ASP A 34 -27.05 16.96 -17.84
N ALA A 35 -27.10 15.79 -18.48
CA ALA A 35 -26.73 15.61 -19.89
C ALA A 35 -27.60 16.38 -20.91
N GLY A 36 -28.72 16.94 -20.46
CA GLY A 36 -29.64 17.71 -21.32
C GLY A 36 -29.52 19.24 -21.22
N THR A 37 -28.77 19.76 -20.24
CA THR A 37 -28.69 21.19 -19.94
C THR A 37 -27.38 21.85 -20.37
N CYS A 38 -26.38 21.09 -20.74
CA CYS A 38 -25.10 21.63 -21.17
C CYS A 38 -24.44 20.75 -22.25
N ASP A 39 -23.51 21.34 -23.01
CA ASP A 39 -22.71 20.64 -23.98
C ASP A 39 -21.59 19.88 -23.28
N VAL A 40 -21.75 18.55 -23.15
CA VAL A 40 -20.81 17.66 -22.48
C VAL A 40 -19.41 17.73 -23.11
N SER A 41 -19.32 18.02 -24.41
CA SER A 41 -18.03 18.03 -25.14
C SER A 41 -17.16 19.24 -24.79
N THR A 42 -17.76 20.39 -24.50
CA THR A 42 -17.06 21.66 -24.28
C THR A 42 -17.10 22.14 -22.85
N GLN A 43 -18.16 21.83 -22.10
CA GLN A 43 -18.40 22.37 -20.76
C GLN A 43 -18.04 21.40 -19.62
N ASN A 44 -17.96 20.07 -19.88
CA ASN A 44 -17.59 19.08 -18.86
C ASN A 44 -16.08 18.95 -18.71
N ASN A 45 -15.42 19.94 -18.15
CA ASN A 45 -13.97 19.98 -17.97
C ASN A 45 -13.50 19.65 -16.53
N GLY A 46 -14.39 19.44 -15.60
CA GLY A 46 -14.06 19.19 -14.18
C GLY A 46 -13.07 18.02 -13.98
N TRP A 47 -13.29 16.91 -14.65
CA TRP A 47 -12.41 15.76 -14.60
C TRP A 47 -10.99 16.04 -15.15
N ARG A 48 -10.87 16.92 -16.18
CA ARG A 48 -9.57 17.32 -16.74
C ARG A 48 -8.78 18.14 -15.73
N TYR A 49 -9.43 19.10 -15.07
CA TYR A 49 -8.80 19.92 -14.03
C TYR A 49 -8.38 19.09 -12.84
N LEU A 50 -9.19 18.11 -12.42
CA LEU A 50 -8.82 17.17 -11.36
C LEU A 50 -7.54 16.39 -11.73
N LEU A 51 -7.48 15.80 -12.93
CA LEU A 51 -6.31 15.05 -13.38
C LEU A 51 -5.05 15.91 -13.48
N VAL A 52 -5.16 17.14 -14.01
CA VAL A 52 -4.03 18.08 -14.10
C VAL A 52 -3.52 18.44 -12.72
N THR A 53 -4.43 18.76 -11.78
CA THR A 53 -4.06 19.13 -10.40
C THR A 53 -3.35 17.98 -9.68
N MET A 54 -3.87 16.74 -9.80
CA MET A 54 -3.24 15.56 -9.20
C MET A 54 -1.89 15.23 -9.84
N SER A 55 -1.77 15.40 -11.17
CA SER A 55 -0.52 15.20 -11.88
C SER A 55 0.53 16.23 -11.46
N LEU A 56 0.16 17.50 -11.32
CA LEU A 56 1.05 18.56 -10.87
C LEU A 56 1.56 18.28 -9.45
N LEU A 57 0.66 17.90 -8.53
CA LEU A 57 1.02 17.51 -7.16
C LEU A 57 2.02 16.35 -7.16
N THR A 58 1.79 15.34 -8.00
CA THR A 58 2.69 14.19 -8.14
C THR A 58 4.06 14.60 -8.66
N ILE A 59 4.13 15.49 -9.66
CA ILE A 59 5.39 16.01 -10.20
C ILE A 59 6.16 16.78 -9.12
N VAL A 60 5.48 17.65 -8.36
CA VAL A 60 6.09 18.39 -7.24
C VAL A 60 6.68 17.40 -6.22
N MET A 61 5.95 16.37 -5.84
CA MET A 61 6.44 15.34 -4.91
C MET A 61 7.64 14.58 -5.45
N VAL A 62 7.67 14.24 -6.75
CA VAL A 62 8.82 13.58 -7.39
C VAL A 62 10.05 14.49 -7.40
N VAL A 63 9.87 15.79 -7.72
CA VAL A 63 10.97 16.77 -7.71
C VAL A 63 11.52 16.97 -6.29
N LEU A 64 10.67 17.11 -5.29
CA LEU A 64 11.07 17.22 -3.89
C LEU A 64 11.81 15.96 -3.41
N ARG A 65 11.30 14.78 -3.77
CA ARG A 65 11.95 13.50 -3.41
C ARG A 65 13.35 13.39 -3.98
N ASN A 66 13.54 13.73 -5.24
CA ASN A 66 14.84 13.57 -5.93
C ASN A 66 15.81 14.71 -5.60
N GLY A 67 15.30 15.92 -5.40
CA GLY A 67 16.13 17.11 -5.12
C GLY A 67 16.52 17.25 -3.64
N TRP A 68 15.60 16.98 -2.75
CA TRP A 68 15.79 17.24 -1.30
C TRP A 68 16.17 15.99 -0.52
N PHE A 69 15.55 14.82 -0.81
CA PHE A 69 15.77 13.58 -0.08
C PHE A 69 16.69 12.62 -0.84
N ARG A 70 17.92 12.44 -0.35
CA ARG A 70 18.81 11.37 -0.82
C ARG A 70 18.48 10.09 -0.05
N LEU A 71 17.83 9.15 -0.72
CA LEU A 71 17.49 7.84 -0.13
C LEU A 71 18.71 6.93 -0.22
N TYR A 72 19.16 6.42 0.93
CA TYR A 72 20.22 5.41 1.05
C TYR A 72 19.60 4.03 1.20
N GLU A 73 20.32 3.00 0.75
CA GLU A 73 19.93 1.61 1.00
C GLU A 73 20.01 1.29 2.50
N THR A 74 19.15 0.37 2.94
CA THR A 74 19.12 0.01 4.38
C THR A 74 20.41 -0.71 4.78
N PRO A 75 20.98 -0.41 5.97
CA PRO A 75 22.19 -1.07 6.44
C PRO A 75 22.08 -2.60 6.50
N LYS A 76 20.89 -3.12 6.87
CA LYS A 76 20.63 -4.57 6.90
C LYS A 76 20.74 -5.23 5.52
N PHE A 77 20.23 -4.57 4.46
CA PHE A 77 20.35 -5.05 3.08
C PHE A 77 21.81 -5.04 2.60
N LEU A 78 22.56 -3.96 2.91
CA LEU A 78 23.96 -3.84 2.56
C LEU A 78 24.83 -4.90 3.26
N LEU A 79 24.57 -5.18 4.56
CA LEU A 79 25.24 -6.25 5.31
C LEU A 79 25.01 -7.61 4.66
N GLN A 80 23.78 -7.90 4.29
CA GLN A 80 23.40 -9.18 3.70
C GLN A 80 24.03 -9.40 2.31
N ASN A 81 24.29 -8.30 1.58
CA ASN A 81 25.01 -8.32 0.30
C ASN A 81 26.55 -8.18 0.48
N LYS A 82 27.09 -8.44 1.69
CA LYS A 82 28.53 -8.38 2.02
C LYS A 82 29.20 -7.02 1.75
N ARG A 83 28.42 -5.93 1.54
CA ARG A 83 28.89 -4.55 1.24
C ARG A 83 29.21 -3.78 2.53
N ARG A 84 30.13 -4.26 3.36
CA ARG A 84 30.45 -3.68 4.69
C ARG A 84 30.90 -2.21 4.63
N ALA A 85 31.70 -1.82 3.64
CA ALA A 85 32.15 -0.44 3.47
C ALA A 85 31.00 0.55 3.29
N ASP A 86 29.97 0.17 2.53
CA ASP A 86 28.80 1.00 2.29
C ASP A 86 27.90 1.10 3.54
N VAL A 87 27.85 0.04 4.36
CA VAL A 87 27.14 0.07 5.65
C VAL A 87 27.72 1.14 6.56
N VAL A 88 29.07 1.15 6.72
CA VAL A 88 29.76 2.15 7.56
C VAL A 88 29.52 3.56 7.04
N MET A 89 29.56 3.76 5.72
CA MET A 89 29.29 5.05 5.10
C MET A 89 27.87 5.52 5.37
N VAL A 90 26.87 4.65 5.20
CA VAL A 90 25.44 5.00 5.46
C VAL A 90 25.24 5.30 6.95
N LEU A 91 25.77 4.48 7.85
CA LEU A 91 25.66 4.70 9.29
C LEU A 91 26.30 6.04 9.73
N LYS A 92 27.50 6.38 9.19
CA LYS A 92 28.15 7.67 9.43
C LYS A 92 27.27 8.85 8.97
N LYS A 93 26.68 8.76 7.78
CA LYS A 93 25.78 9.82 7.25
C LYS A 93 24.52 9.97 8.11
N VAL A 94 23.92 8.86 8.54
CA VAL A 94 22.74 8.89 9.43
C VAL A 94 23.11 9.47 10.81
N ALA A 95 24.26 9.10 11.37
CA ALA A 95 24.74 9.65 12.64
C ALA A 95 25.00 11.16 12.55
N THR A 96 25.61 11.63 11.45
CA THR A 96 25.83 13.06 11.19
C THR A 96 24.51 13.82 11.07
N PHE A 97 23.53 13.26 10.34
CA PHE A 97 22.19 13.85 10.20
C PHE A 97 21.47 13.96 11.53
N ASN A 98 21.60 12.95 12.40
CA ASN A 98 20.98 12.94 13.74
C ASN A 98 21.73 13.81 14.78
N GLY A 99 22.73 14.58 14.38
CA GLY A 99 23.47 15.51 15.26
C GLY A 99 24.36 14.84 16.31
N LYS A 100 24.55 13.53 16.24
CA LYS A 100 25.51 12.82 17.11
C LYS A 100 26.92 13.08 16.64
N LYS A 101 27.64 14.01 17.31
CA LYS A 101 29.03 14.37 17.01
C LYS A 101 30.05 13.24 17.18
N GLN A 102 29.65 12.10 17.71
CA GLN A 102 30.51 10.94 17.98
C GLN A 102 30.63 9.99 16.79
N ALA A 103 30.85 10.52 15.59
CA ALA A 103 31.16 9.69 14.42
C ALA A 103 32.62 9.14 14.44
N ARG A 104 33.46 9.48 15.45
CA ARG A 104 34.82 8.93 15.56
C ARG A 104 34.86 7.51 16.10
N ASP A 105 33.90 7.12 16.93
CA ASP A 105 33.88 5.82 17.61
C ASP A 105 33.04 4.77 16.84
N ALA A 106 32.54 5.08 15.67
CA ALA A 106 31.82 4.11 14.81
C ALA A 106 32.76 3.00 14.24
N GLN A 107 34.06 3.09 14.49
CA GLN A 107 35.03 2.02 14.26
C GLN A 107 35.00 0.97 15.37
N GLN A 108 34.45 1.33 16.55
CA GLN A 108 34.27 0.48 17.75
C GLN A 108 32.77 0.39 18.12
N SER A 109 31.86 0.38 17.17
CA SER A 109 30.46 0.13 17.54
C SER A 109 30.25 -1.36 17.83
N PRO A 110 29.52 -1.72 18.93
CA PRO A 110 29.23 -3.12 19.29
C PRO A 110 28.57 -3.93 18.18
N ILE A 111 28.07 -3.29 17.15
CA ILE A 111 27.48 -3.92 15.95
C ILE A 111 28.57 -4.53 15.06
N LEU A 112 29.81 -4.02 15.08
CA LEU A 112 30.95 -4.59 14.34
C LEU A 112 31.70 -5.60 15.20
N ASP A 113 31.80 -5.38 16.52
CA ASP A 113 32.41 -6.32 17.46
C ASP A 113 31.49 -7.52 17.76
N GLY A 114 30.16 -7.31 17.75
CA GLY A 114 29.16 -8.38 17.84
C GLY A 114 29.04 -9.23 16.57
N ALA A 115 29.65 -8.82 15.46
CA ALA A 115 29.75 -9.65 14.26
C ALA A 115 30.84 -10.73 14.36
N GLU A 116 31.66 -10.69 15.40
CA GLU A 116 32.63 -11.70 15.74
C GLU A 116 32.18 -12.68 16.85
N SER A 117 30.99 -12.47 17.43
CA SER A 117 30.38 -13.43 18.36
C SER A 117 29.75 -14.61 17.60
N ASP A 118 29.83 -15.81 18.17
CA ASP A 118 29.36 -17.07 17.57
C ASP A 118 27.89 -17.06 17.11
N GLU A 119 27.06 -16.20 17.68
CA GLU A 119 25.67 -15.98 17.20
C GLU A 119 25.62 -15.26 15.85
N ALA A 120 26.59 -14.39 15.53
CA ALA A 120 26.69 -13.76 14.21
C ALA A 120 27.17 -14.76 13.14
N HIS A 121 27.97 -15.73 13.50
CA HIS A 121 28.42 -16.79 12.60
C HIS A 121 27.29 -17.74 12.19
N ALA A 122 26.34 -18.06 13.06
CA ALA A 122 25.18 -18.90 12.74
C ALA A 122 24.25 -18.29 11.67
N TRP A 123 24.31 -16.95 11.45
CA TRP A 123 23.57 -16.26 10.40
C TRP A 123 24.40 -16.05 9.12
N LEU A 124 25.72 -16.40 9.13
CA LEU A 124 26.70 -16.09 8.10
C LEU A 124 27.28 -17.32 7.40
N GLU A 125 26.90 -18.54 7.79
CA GLU A 125 27.31 -19.75 7.07
C GLU A 125 26.61 -19.86 5.70
N TRP A 126 27.19 -19.15 4.74
CA TRP A 126 26.96 -19.37 3.31
C TRP A 126 28.32 -19.65 2.66
N PRO A 127 28.43 -20.66 1.80
CA PRO A 127 29.74 -21.06 1.22
C PRO A 127 30.35 -19.89 0.43
N GLU A 128 31.60 -19.59 0.77
CA GLU A 128 32.41 -18.57 0.10
C GLU A 128 32.89 -19.09 -1.26
N THR A 129 32.60 -18.34 -2.31
CA THR A 129 33.41 -18.36 -3.53
C THR A 129 33.98 -16.96 -3.74
N ASP A 130 35.33 -16.86 -3.51
CA ASP A 130 36.10 -15.61 -3.56
C ASP A 130 36.17 -14.93 -4.94
N ALA A 131 35.63 -15.55 -5.97
CA ALA A 131 35.72 -15.06 -7.35
C ALA A 131 34.81 -13.87 -7.66
N ASP A 132 33.68 -13.66 -6.92
CA ASP A 132 32.71 -12.62 -7.24
C ASP A 132 33.01 -11.25 -6.63
N CYS A 133 33.90 -11.17 -5.63
CA CYS A 133 34.24 -9.90 -4.98
C CYS A 133 35.21 -9.00 -5.79
N ALA A 134 36.00 -9.57 -6.68
CA ALA A 134 36.98 -8.80 -7.47
C ALA A 134 36.36 -8.06 -8.64
N SER A 135 35.27 -8.59 -9.22
CA SER A 135 34.66 -8.00 -10.42
C SER A 135 33.81 -6.74 -10.13
N GLN A 136 33.32 -6.58 -8.89
CA GLN A 136 32.47 -5.43 -8.52
C GLN A 136 33.24 -4.18 -8.11
N ARG A 137 34.56 -4.26 -7.83
CA ARG A 137 35.38 -3.10 -7.46
C ARG A 137 35.74 -2.17 -8.61
N THR A 138 35.67 -2.62 -9.85
CA THR A 138 36.07 -1.84 -11.02
C THR A 138 34.98 -0.89 -11.56
N ASP A 139 33.72 -1.08 -11.18
CA ASP A 139 32.60 -0.27 -11.70
C ASP A 139 32.25 0.99 -10.90
N ALA A 140 32.81 1.17 -9.70
CA ALA A 140 32.52 2.34 -8.85
C ALA A 140 33.19 3.65 -9.29
N GLY A 141 34.13 3.62 -10.21
CA GLY A 141 34.98 4.75 -10.61
C GLY A 141 34.60 5.45 -11.91
N ARG A 142 33.57 5.01 -12.61
CA ARG A 142 33.24 5.58 -13.93
C ARG A 142 31.79 6.05 -14.04
N VAL A 143 31.45 7.06 -13.26
CA VAL A 143 30.15 7.74 -13.32
C VAL A 143 30.28 9.04 -14.11
N SER A 144 30.13 9.02 -15.45
CA SER A 144 29.72 10.25 -16.16
C SER A 144 29.07 10.11 -17.54
N HIS A 145 29.05 8.97 -18.22
CA HIS A 145 28.40 8.91 -19.56
C HIS A 145 27.52 7.68 -19.84
N GLY A 146 27.08 6.94 -18.83
CA GLY A 146 26.41 5.64 -19.03
C GLY A 146 25.01 5.51 -18.46
N TRP A 147 24.36 6.58 -17.96
CA TRP A 147 23.06 6.42 -17.26
C TRP A 147 21.99 5.81 -18.17
N MET A 148 21.95 6.19 -19.43
CA MET A 148 20.98 5.67 -20.41
C MET A 148 21.28 4.20 -20.77
N ARG A 149 22.57 3.84 -20.96
CA ARG A 149 22.99 2.45 -21.18
C ARG A 149 22.77 1.58 -19.94
N SER A 150 23.03 2.10 -18.75
CA SER A 150 22.76 1.39 -17.49
C SER A 150 21.26 1.28 -17.19
N ALA A 151 20.46 2.25 -17.62
CA ALA A 151 19.01 2.18 -17.57
C ALA A 151 18.46 1.15 -18.56
N MET A 152 18.93 1.15 -19.83
CA MET A 152 18.55 0.13 -20.82
C MET A 152 18.97 -1.28 -20.39
N ARG A 153 20.18 -1.46 -19.84
CA ARG A 153 20.64 -2.75 -19.32
C ARG A 153 19.74 -3.22 -18.16
N ARG A 154 19.37 -2.33 -17.24
CA ARG A 154 18.43 -2.65 -16.16
C ARG A 154 17.04 -3.00 -16.68
N VAL A 155 16.56 -2.32 -17.72
CA VAL A 155 15.29 -2.67 -18.37
C VAL A 155 15.39 -4.03 -19.06
N HIS A 156 16.51 -4.32 -19.74
CA HIS A 156 16.73 -5.62 -20.39
C HIS A 156 16.90 -6.75 -19.37
N GLU A 157 17.63 -6.52 -18.28
CA GLU A 157 17.72 -7.45 -17.14
C GLU A 157 16.36 -7.63 -16.44
N ALA A 158 15.58 -6.56 -16.32
CA ALA A 158 14.21 -6.61 -15.82
C ALA A 158 13.24 -7.33 -16.78
N ALA A 159 13.49 -7.34 -18.07
CA ALA A 159 12.70 -8.10 -19.05
C ALA A 159 13.05 -9.61 -19.07
N ASN A 160 14.14 -10.03 -18.43
CA ASN A 160 14.56 -11.43 -18.40
C ASN A 160 13.75 -12.24 -17.38
N ILE A 161 12.64 -12.84 -17.83
CA ILE A 161 11.71 -13.64 -17.02
C ILE A 161 12.44 -14.76 -16.27
N LYS A 162 13.48 -15.35 -16.82
CA LYS A 162 14.24 -16.44 -16.17
C LYS A 162 14.97 -15.96 -14.91
N SER A 163 15.46 -14.72 -14.89
CA SER A 163 16.09 -14.14 -13.69
C SER A 163 15.08 -13.87 -12.59
N HIS A 164 13.87 -13.42 -12.94
CA HIS A 164 12.78 -13.19 -11.99
C HIS A 164 12.25 -14.48 -11.37
N VAL A 165 12.15 -15.56 -12.15
CA VAL A 165 11.75 -16.88 -11.62
C VAL A 165 12.76 -17.39 -10.59
N LYS A 166 14.07 -17.17 -10.80
CA LYS A 166 15.08 -17.52 -9.79
C LYS A 166 14.91 -16.72 -8.49
N LEU A 167 14.50 -15.44 -8.56
CA LEU A 167 14.23 -14.60 -7.39
C LEU A 167 12.97 -15.03 -6.62
N LEU A 168 12.02 -15.68 -7.30
CA LEU A 168 10.79 -16.18 -6.66
C LEU A 168 10.99 -17.54 -5.97
N ARG A 169 11.94 -18.34 -6.42
CA ARG A 169 12.18 -19.70 -5.89
C ARG A 169 12.33 -19.75 -4.36
N PRO A 170 13.05 -18.82 -3.69
CA PRO A 170 13.18 -18.84 -2.23
C PRO A 170 11.85 -18.58 -1.49
N LEU A 171 10.86 -17.91 -2.11
CA LEU A 171 9.55 -17.67 -1.53
C LEU A 171 8.69 -18.94 -1.43
N PHE A 172 8.98 -19.93 -2.30
CA PHE A 172 8.30 -21.22 -2.34
C PHE A 172 9.08 -22.33 -1.60
N ALA A 173 10.10 -21.97 -0.82
CA ALA A 173 10.81 -22.92 0.02
C ALA A 173 9.86 -23.60 1.04
N PRO A 174 10.15 -24.88 1.44
CA PRO A 174 9.39 -25.54 2.48
C PRO A 174 9.33 -24.69 3.75
N GLY A 175 8.13 -24.48 4.28
CA GLY A 175 7.87 -23.60 5.43
C GLY A 175 7.42 -22.16 5.09
N LEU A 176 7.84 -21.58 3.95
CA LEU A 176 7.37 -20.26 3.51
C LEU A 176 6.25 -20.32 2.46
N ARG A 177 6.15 -21.43 1.73
CA ARG A 177 5.21 -21.58 0.62
C ARG A 177 3.76 -21.29 1.02
N ARG A 178 3.29 -21.85 2.14
CA ARG A 178 1.92 -21.62 2.64
C ARG A 178 1.69 -20.14 2.93
N THR A 179 2.62 -19.51 3.63
CA THR A 179 2.55 -18.08 3.97
C THR A 179 2.54 -17.21 2.71
N THR A 180 3.40 -17.50 1.72
CA THR A 180 3.47 -16.76 0.45
C THR A 180 2.16 -16.83 -0.31
N ILE A 181 1.59 -18.04 -0.47
CA ILE A 181 0.33 -18.23 -1.19
C ILE A 181 -0.81 -17.50 -0.47
N LEU A 182 -0.91 -17.64 0.87
CA LEU A 182 -1.94 -16.96 1.64
C LEU A 182 -1.81 -15.43 1.56
N VAL A 183 -0.60 -14.88 1.69
CA VAL A 183 -0.38 -13.43 1.55
C VAL A 183 -0.78 -12.95 0.16
N TRP A 184 -0.42 -13.64 -0.91
CA TRP A 184 -0.83 -13.26 -2.26
C TRP A 184 -2.35 -13.35 -2.44
N ALA A 185 -2.99 -14.40 -1.92
CA ALA A 185 -4.44 -14.55 -1.94
C ALA A 185 -5.12 -13.40 -1.18
N ILE A 186 -4.65 -13.08 0.02
CA ILE A 186 -5.17 -11.96 0.82
C ILE A 186 -5.06 -10.64 0.04
N TRP A 187 -3.90 -10.33 -0.54
CA TRP A 187 -3.71 -9.10 -1.33
C TRP A 187 -4.66 -9.05 -2.53
N GLY A 188 -4.83 -10.16 -3.26
CA GLY A 188 -5.74 -10.22 -4.41
C GLY A 188 -7.20 -10.09 -4.01
N ILE A 189 -7.64 -10.88 -3.03
CA ILE A 189 -9.05 -10.91 -2.61
C ILE A 189 -9.46 -9.57 -1.96
N VAL A 190 -8.61 -9.02 -1.10
CA VAL A 190 -8.85 -7.70 -0.48
C VAL A 190 -8.87 -6.61 -1.54
N ALA A 191 -7.93 -6.62 -2.50
CA ALA A 191 -7.91 -5.65 -3.58
C ALA A 191 -9.20 -5.73 -4.42
N MET A 192 -9.69 -6.94 -4.71
CA MET A 192 -10.95 -7.13 -5.44
C MET A 192 -12.13 -6.53 -4.67
N GLY A 193 -12.37 -7.02 -3.44
CA GLY A 193 -13.53 -6.58 -2.64
C GLY A 193 -13.52 -5.08 -2.31
N PHE A 194 -12.35 -4.54 -1.97
CA PHE A 194 -12.20 -3.11 -1.70
C PHE A 194 -12.42 -2.26 -2.95
N THR A 195 -11.84 -2.62 -4.10
CA THR A 195 -11.93 -1.85 -5.33
C THR A 195 -13.35 -1.88 -5.90
N MET A 196 -14.05 -3.02 -5.81
CA MET A 196 -15.45 -3.15 -6.25
C MET A 196 -16.35 -2.13 -5.56
N PHE A 197 -16.18 -1.89 -4.27
CA PHE A 197 -16.93 -0.87 -3.55
C PHE A 197 -16.41 0.54 -3.82
N ASN A 198 -15.10 0.75 -3.68
CA ASN A 198 -14.50 2.08 -3.63
C ASN A 198 -14.61 2.84 -4.96
N VAL A 199 -14.41 2.16 -6.09
CA VAL A 199 -14.51 2.78 -7.43
C VAL A 199 -15.94 3.20 -7.75
N PHE A 200 -16.93 2.46 -7.27
CA PHE A 200 -18.34 2.75 -7.55
C PHE A 200 -19.06 3.48 -6.42
N LEU A 201 -18.36 3.80 -5.32
CA LEU A 201 -18.94 4.52 -4.19
C LEU A 201 -19.65 5.82 -4.60
N PRO A 202 -19.08 6.72 -5.42
CA PRO A 202 -19.76 7.93 -5.85
C PRO A 202 -21.05 7.61 -6.64
N LYS A 203 -21.02 6.61 -7.50
CA LYS A 203 -22.20 6.17 -8.27
C LYS A 203 -23.28 5.55 -7.38
N LEU A 204 -22.86 4.76 -6.39
CA LEU A 204 -23.80 4.19 -5.40
C LEU A 204 -24.45 5.28 -4.55
N LEU A 205 -23.69 6.29 -4.15
CA LEU A 205 -24.23 7.44 -3.41
C LEU A 205 -25.20 8.26 -4.28
N GLU A 206 -24.87 8.50 -5.55
CA GLU A 206 -25.73 9.19 -6.50
C GLU A 206 -27.08 8.47 -6.70
N THR A 207 -27.04 7.15 -6.91
CA THR A 207 -28.25 6.34 -7.15
C THR A 207 -29.21 6.34 -5.95
N HIS A 208 -28.70 6.54 -4.74
CA HIS A 208 -29.47 6.50 -3.50
C HIS A 208 -29.66 7.90 -2.87
N ALA A 209 -29.15 8.96 -3.51
CA ALA A 209 -29.43 10.34 -3.09
C ALA A 209 -30.89 10.70 -3.35
N PRO A 210 -31.50 11.48 -2.46
CA PRO A 210 -32.84 12.02 -2.75
C PRO A 210 -32.81 12.85 -4.03
N PRO A 211 -33.86 12.77 -4.88
CA PRO A 211 -33.88 13.51 -6.11
C PRO A 211 -33.87 15.02 -5.80
N SER A 212 -32.77 15.65 -6.09
CA SER A 212 -32.53 17.09 -5.93
C SER A 212 -32.06 17.65 -7.27
N PRO A 213 -32.49 18.85 -7.68
CA PRO A 213 -32.15 19.38 -9.01
C PRO A 213 -30.63 19.67 -9.12
N GLY A 214 -29.99 19.11 -10.14
CA GLY A 214 -28.70 19.54 -10.67
C GLY A 214 -27.51 19.45 -9.72
N HIS A 215 -26.76 20.54 -9.58
CA HIS A 215 -25.50 20.62 -8.80
C HIS A 215 -25.62 20.23 -7.33
N SER A 216 -26.81 20.34 -6.70
CA SER A 216 -26.97 19.98 -5.28
C SER A 216 -26.73 18.49 -5.01
N THR A 217 -27.14 17.62 -5.93
CA THR A 217 -26.86 16.16 -5.82
C THR A 217 -25.37 15.84 -5.96
N GLN A 218 -24.70 16.48 -6.91
CA GLN A 218 -23.25 16.27 -7.09
C GLN A 218 -22.44 16.71 -5.86
N ILE A 219 -22.75 17.91 -5.32
CA ILE A 219 -22.12 18.41 -4.09
C ILE A 219 -22.34 17.46 -2.92
N ALA A 220 -23.54 16.92 -2.75
CA ALA A 220 -23.85 15.96 -1.70
C ALA A 220 -23.01 14.67 -1.85
N VAL A 221 -22.92 14.11 -3.05
CA VAL A 221 -22.14 12.90 -3.34
C VAL A 221 -20.64 13.09 -3.03
N TYR A 222 -20.05 14.19 -3.47
CA TYR A 222 -18.64 14.46 -3.21
C TYR A 222 -18.37 14.83 -1.74
N ARG A 223 -19.30 15.50 -1.05
CA ARG A 223 -19.24 15.73 0.39
C ARG A 223 -19.25 14.41 1.15
N ASP A 224 -20.16 13.50 0.81
CA ASP A 224 -20.28 12.21 1.50
C ASP A 224 -19.04 11.32 1.21
N SER A 225 -18.49 11.41 0.00
CA SER A 225 -17.20 10.79 -0.34
C SER A 225 -16.03 11.40 0.44
N LEU A 226 -16.06 12.70 0.73
CA LEU A 226 -15.06 13.35 1.60
C LEU A 226 -15.19 12.88 3.05
N ILE A 227 -16.42 12.77 3.59
CA ILE A 227 -16.66 12.23 4.93
C ILE A 227 -16.11 10.79 5.04
N TYR A 228 -16.37 9.97 4.02
CA TYR A 228 -15.79 8.63 3.90
C TYR A 228 -14.26 8.67 3.95
N ALA A 229 -13.59 9.55 3.19
CA ALA A 229 -12.15 9.67 3.18
C ALA A 229 -11.59 10.13 4.53
N ILE A 230 -12.24 11.10 5.19
CA ILE A 230 -11.87 11.61 6.52
C ILE A 230 -11.93 10.48 7.56
N SER A 231 -12.95 9.62 7.52
CA SER A 231 -13.07 8.49 8.44
C SER A 231 -11.91 7.49 8.35
N GLY A 232 -11.20 7.45 7.23
CA GLY A 232 -10.00 6.64 7.05
C GLY A 232 -8.79 7.09 7.91
N VAL A 233 -8.71 8.37 8.26
CA VAL A 233 -7.58 8.88 9.06
C VAL A 233 -7.56 8.26 10.48
N PRO A 234 -8.63 8.33 11.29
CA PRO A 234 -8.67 7.64 12.57
C PRO A 234 -8.52 6.12 12.41
N GLY A 235 -9.00 5.52 11.31
CA GLY A 235 -8.80 4.10 11.03
C GLY A 235 -7.33 3.71 10.92
N SER A 236 -6.53 4.49 10.21
CA SER A 236 -5.09 4.25 10.08
C SER A 236 -4.33 4.44 11.42
N LEU A 237 -4.73 5.43 12.24
CA LEU A 237 -4.17 5.66 13.57
C LEU A 237 -4.54 4.50 14.53
N LEU A 238 -5.80 4.07 14.52
CA LEU A 238 -6.24 2.90 15.29
C LEU A 238 -5.50 1.63 14.86
N GLY A 239 -5.23 1.47 13.55
CA GLY A 239 -4.43 0.37 13.03
C GLY A 239 -3.01 0.38 13.59
N ALA A 240 -2.38 1.56 13.66
CA ALA A 240 -1.05 1.72 14.25
C ALA A 240 -1.02 1.37 15.75
N TRP A 241 -2.07 1.74 16.48
CA TRP A 241 -2.19 1.41 17.90
C TRP A 241 -2.53 -0.06 18.14
N LEU A 242 -3.45 -0.63 17.35
CA LEU A 242 -3.96 -1.98 17.53
C LEU A 242 -2.88 -3.05 17.29
N VAL A 243 -1.96 -2.81 16.38
CA VAL A 243 -0.80 -3.67 16.06
C VAL A 243 0.07 -3.93 17.30
N ASP A 244 0.16 -2.98 18.22
CA ASP A 244 0.98 -3.09 19.44
C ASP A 244 0.21 -3.62 20.64
N THR A 245 -1.09 -3.86 20.49
CA THR A 245 -1.93 -4.45 21.54
C THR A 245 -1.72 -5.97 21.66
N ARG A 246 -2.38 -6.58 22.64
CA ARG A 246 -2.36 -8.04 22.84
C ARG A 246 -3.03 -8.83 21.72
N LEU A 247 -3.86 -8.19 20.88
CA LEU A 247 -4.52 -8.81 19.74
C LEU A 247 -3.53 -9.30 18.66
N GLY A 248 -2.38 -8.64 18.52
CA GLY A 248 -1.41 -8.96 17.45
C GLY A 248 -1.87 -8.54 16.06
N ARG A 249 -1.10 -8.94 15.03
CA ARG A 249 -1.37 -8.52 13.65
C ARG A 249 -2.49 -9.32 13.00
N ILE A 250 -2.50 -10.63 13.17
CA ILE A 250 -3.46 -11.52 12.50
C ILE A 250 -4.87 -11.23 12.97
N TYR A 251 -5.11 -11.23 14.28
CA TYR A 251 -6.45 -10.97 14.81
C TYR A 251 -6.94 -9.54 14.51
N SER A 252 -6.03 -8.55 14.51
CA SER A 252 -6.38 -7.18 14.14
C SER A 252 -6.83 -7.09 12.68
N MET A 253 -6.16 -7.79 11.74
CA MET A 253 -6.56 -7.86 10.34
C MET A 253 -7.92 -8.57 10.19
N VAL A 254 -8.10 -9.72 10.83
CA VAL A 254 -9.35 -10.49 10.77
C VAL A 254 -10.52 -9.67 11.28
N LEU A 255 -10.37 -9.03 12.45
CA LEU A 255 -11.41 -8.20 13.05
C LEU A 255 -11.78 -7.02 12.14
N ALA A 256 -10.79 -6.28 11.67
CA ALA A 256 -11.02 -5.13 10.79
C ALA A 256 -11.72 -5.54 9.49
N THR A 257 -11.27 -6.63 8.86
CA THR A 257 -11.85 -7.12 7.60
C THR A 257 -13.28 -7.63 7.81
N SER A 258 -13.53 -8.32 8.92
CA SER A 258 -14.89 -8.82 9.25
C SER A 258 -15.87 -7.67 9.50
N ILE A 259 -15.43 -6.64 10.26
CA ILE A 259 -16.27 -5.44 10.50
C ILE A 259 -16.49 -4.68 9.20
N SER A 260 -15.50 -4.61 8.30
CA SER A 260 -15.68 -4.00 6.98
C SER A 260 -16.76 -4.70 6.18
N GLY A 261 -16.82 -6.05 6.22
CA GLY A 261 -17.90 -6.80 5.58
C GLY A 261 -19.28 -6.50 6.18
N VAL A 262 -19.37 -6.42 7.52
CA VAL A 262 -20.63 -6.04 8.19
C VAL A 262 -21.05 -4.62 7.84
N ALA A 263 -20.11 -3.67 7.76
CA ALA A 263 -20.38 -2.29 7.37
C ALA A 263 -20.95 -2.20 5.94
N LEU A 264 -20.45 -3.02 4.99
CA LEU A 264 -20.99 -3.09 3.63
C LEU A 264 -22.41 -3.68 3.61
N ILE A 265 -22.72 -4.65 4.46
CA ILE A 265 -24.09 -5.15 4.60
C ILE A 265 -25.00 -4.00 5.11
N GLY A 266 -24.56 -3.29 6.14
CA GLY A 266 -25.27 -2.11 6.66
C GLY A 266 -25.49 -1.04 5.58
N PHE A 267 -24.47 -0.79 4.75
CA PHE A 267 -24.59 0.11 3.60
C PHE A 267 -25.66 -0.39 2.61
N ALA A 268 -25.66 -1.67 2.26
CA ALA A 268 -26.64 -2.23 1.31
C ALA A 268 -28.08 -2.13 1.84
N PHE A 269 -28.30 -2.34 3.15
CA PHE A 269 -29.60 -2.16 3.77
C PHE A 269 -30.03 -0.69 3.83
N ALA A 270 -29.13 0.20 4.23
CA ALA A 270 -29.38 1.64 4.30
C ALA A 270 -29.72 2.20 2.93
N ALA A 271 -29.02 1.78 1.90
CA ALA A 271 -29.26 2.15 0.51
C ALA A 271 -30.66 1.71 0.04
N LYS A 272 -31.07 0.48 0.35
CA LYS A 272 -32.42 -0.02 0.03
C LYS A 272 -33.53 0.72 0.79
N ALA A 273 -33.25 1.12 2.02
CA ALA A 273 -34.22 1.88 2.85
C ALA A 273 -34.27 3.38 2.51
N HIS A 274 -33.44 3.85 1.57
CA HIS A 274 -33.31 5.27 1.18
C HIS A 274 -32.99 6.20 2.37
N VAL A 275 -32.26 5.72 3.38
CA VAL A 275 -31.83 6.49 4.56
C VAL A 275 -30.44 7.03 4.35
N SER A 276 -30.32 8.25 3.81
CA SER A 276 -29.03 8.86 3.44
C SER A 276 -28.06 8.95 4.61
N ALA A 277 -28.50 9.31 5.81
CA ALA A 277 -27.65 9.41 6.98
C ALA A 277 -27.02 8.05 7.36
N LEU A 278 -27.80 6.97 7.29
CA LEU A 278 -27.30 5.62 7.61
C LEU A 278 -26.31 5.13 6.54
N THR A 279 -26.55 5.48 5.28
CA THR A 279 -25.63 5.18 4.16
C THR A 279 -24.26 5.84 4.37
N VAL A 280 -24.23 7.12 4.77
CA VAL A 280 -22.99 7.84 5.10
C VAL A 280 -22.29 7.25 6.30
N VAL A 281 -23.02 6.90 7.36
CA VAL A 281 -22.44 6.26 8.55
C VAL A 281 -21.84 4.90 8.20
N ALA A 282 -22.55 4.06 7.47
CA ALA A 282 -22.08 2.73 7.09
C ALA A 282 -20.84 2.81 6.17
N SER A 283 -20.82 3.73 5.18
CA SER A 283 -19.62 3.95 4.36
C SER A 283 -18.45 4.47 5.19
N SER A 284 -18.68 5.36 6.16
CA SER A 284 -17.64 5.88 7.05
C SER A 284 -17.05 4.78 7.95
N VAL A 285 -17.88 3.90 8.49
CA VAL A 285 -17.41 2.72 9.26
C VAL A 285 -16.57 1.81 8.35
N PHE A 286 -17.00 1.58 7.12
CA PHE A 286 -16.20 0.84 6.14
C PHE A 286 -14.87 1.53 5.84
N GLY A 287 -14.86 2.86 5.64
CA GLY A 287 -13.65 3.66 5.42
C GLY A 287 -12.65 3.53 6.57
N LEU A 288 -13.12 3.63 7.80
CA LEU A 288 -12.33 3.48 9.01
C LEU A 288 -11.72 2.07 9.12
N THR A 289 -12.55 1.03 8.97
CA THR A 289 -12.10 -0.36 9.17
C THR A 289 -11.26 -0.88 8.01
N SER A 290 -11.52 -0.46 6.78
CA SER A 290 -10.70 -0.83 5.62
C SER A 290 -9.31 -0.20 5.67
N THR A 291 -9.18 1.06 6.07
CA THR A 291 -7.87 1.70 6.25
C THR A 291 -7.08 1.11 7.40
N LEU A 292 -7.75 0.73 8.51
CA LEU A 292 -7.16 -0.04 9.60
C LEU A 292 -6.63 -1.39 9.08
N MET A 293 -7.42 -2.13 8.34
CA MET A 293 -7.03 -3.40 7.73
C MET A 293 -5.78 -3.23 6.85
N PHE A 294 -5.78 -2.26 5.94
CA PHE A 294 -4.63 -2.00 5.07
C PHE A 294 -3.38 -1.61 5.86
N ALA A 295 -3.52 -0.76 6.91
CA ALA A 295 -2.40 -0.39 7.76
C ALA A 295 -1.69 -1.62 8.36
N VAL A 296 -2.47 -2.59 8.80
CA VAL A 296 -1.92 -3.83 9.38
C VAL A 296 -1.36 -4.77 8.31
N ILE A 297 -2.01 -4.92 7.15
CA ILE A 297 -1.52 -5.74 6.02
C ILE A 297 -0.17 -5.23 5.51
N TYR A 298 -0.02 -3.91 5.34
CA TYR A 298 1.23 -3.30 4.91
C TYR A 298 2.36 -3.43 5.94
N ALA A 299 2.03 -3.49 7.22
CA ALA A 299 3.00 -3.76 8.30
C ALA A 299 3.38 -5.25 8.35
N TYR A 300 2.40 -6.15 8.28
CA TYR A 300 2.58 -7.60 8.37
C TYR A 300 3.40 -8.17 7.22
N THR A 301 3.11 -7.74 5.98
CA THR A 301 3.75 -8.31 4.78
C THR A 301 5.28 -8.24 4.82
N PRO A 302 5.94 -7.10 5.12
CA PRO A 302 7.40 -7.06 5.22
C PRO A 302 7.96 -7.72 6.49
N GLU A 303 7.16 -7.88 7.55
CA GLU A 303 7.62 -8.50 8.81
C GLU A 303 7.73 -10.02 8.70
N VAL A 304 6.80 -10.67 7.99
CA VAL A 304 6.74 -12.13 7.88
C VAL A 304 7.84 -12.72 7.00
N PHE A 305 8.41 -11.92 6.07
CA PHE A 305 9.45 -12.39 5.17
C PHE A 305 10.86 -11.99 5.65
N ARG A 306 11.82 -12.92 5.49
CA ARG A 306 13.22 -12.67 5.81
C ARG A 306 13.78 -11.49 4.99
N PRO A 307 14.74 -10.71 5.51
CA PRO A 307 15.29 -9.54 4.83
C PRO A 307 15.75 -9.78 3.40
N ALA A 308 16.33 -10.96 3.10
CA ALA A 308 16.82 -11.34 1.77
C ALA A 308 15.74 -11.34 0.68
N VAL A 309 14.54 -11.80 1.02
CA VAL A 309 13.43 -11.99 0.06
C VAL A 309 12.29 -10.99 0.28
N ARG A 310 12.38 -10.16 1.31
CA ARG A 310 11.35 -9.20 1.73
C ARG A 310 10.91 -8.29 0.60
N GLY A 311 11.86 -7.67 -0.10
CA GLY A 311 11.56 -6.75 -1.20
C GLY A 311 10.80 -7.44 -2.34
N THR A 312 11.24 -8.64 -2.73
CA THR A 312 10.59 -9.45 -3.77
C THR A 312 9.19 -9.89 -3.32
N ALA A 313 9.06 -10.34 -2.07
CA ALA A 313 7.77 -10.79 -1.52
C ALA A 313 6.73 -9.66 -1.47
N CYS A 314 7.11 -8.48 -0.93
CA CYS A 314 6.24 -7.31 -0.89
C CYS A 314 5.89 -6.80 -2.29
N GLY A 315 6.88 -6.77 -3.20
CA GLY A 315 6.67 -6.34 -4.58
C GLY A 315 5.69 -7.25 -5.33
N MET A 316 5.83 -8.56 -5.19
CA MET A 316 4.92 -9.54 -5.80
C MET A 316 3.52 -9.50 -5.19
N ALA A 317 3.39 -9.42 -3.87
CA ALA A 317 2.10 -9.28 -3.22
C ALA A 317 1.36 -8.02 -3.70
N SER A 318 2.06 -6.88 -3.75
CA SER A 318 1.52 -5.63 -4.31
C SER A 318 1.16 -5.76 -5.80
N ALA A 319 1.97 -6.45 -6.60
CA ALA A 319 1.69 -6.70 -8.02
C ALA A 319 0.40 -7.50 -8.22
N VAL A 320 0.20 -8.57 -7.45
CA VAL A 320 -1.05 -9.35 -7.45
C VAL A 320 -2.25 -8.46 -7.15
N GLY A 321 -2.17 -7.64 -6.08
CA GLY A 321 -3.23 -6.70 -5.74
C GLY A 321 -3.54 -5.70 -6.86
N ARG A 322 -2.53 -5.20 -7.58
CA ARG A 322 -2.71 -4.26 -8.70
C ARG A 322 -3.35 -4.93 -9.93
N VAL A 323 -2.90 -6.15 -10.28
CA VAL A 323 -3.50 -6.90 -11.39
C VAL A 323 -4.99 -7.18 -11.12
N VAL A 324 -5.30 -7.62 -9.91
CA VAL A 324 -6.70 -7.84 -9.50
C VAL A 324 -7.47 -6.52 -9.46
N GLY A 325 -6.85 -5.44 -9.00
CA GLY A 325 -7.44 -4.09 -9.01
C GLY A 325 -7.79 -3.57 -10.40
N ILE A 326 -7.08 -3.98 -11.46
CA ILE A 326 -7.45 -3.66 -12.86
C ILE A 326 -8.69 -4.45 -13.30
N VAL A 327 -8.80 -5.72 -12.87
CA VAL A 327 -9.93 -6.59 -13.21
C VAL A 327 -11.20 -6.22 -12.44
N ALA A 328 -11.06 -5.74 -11.21
CA ALA A 328 -12.18 -5.45 -10.32
C ALA A 328 -13.22 -4.47 -10.91
N PRO A 329 -12.88 -3.31 -11.50
CA PRO A 329 -13.87 -2.42 -12.11
C PRO A 329 -14.61 -3.06 -13.29
N LEU A 330 -13.94 -3.89 -14.09
CA LEU A 330 -14.56 -4.61 -15.21
C LEU A 330 -15.62 -5.58 -14.72
N VAL A 331 -15.27 -6.40 -13.73
CA VAL A 331 -16.21 -7.34 -13.10
C VAL A 331 -17.37 -6.58 -12.44
N THR A 332 -17.09 -5.48 -11.76
CA THR A 332 -18.12 -4.68 -11.12
C THR A 332 -19.07 -4.08 -12.14
N GLY A 333 -18.57 -3.57 -13.28
CA GLY A 333 -19.39 -3.05 -14.36
C GLY A 333 -20.39 -4.10 -14.87
N LEU A 334 -19.91 -5.33 -15.14
CA LEU A 334 -20.79 -6.44 -15.55
C LEU A 334 -21.83 -6.81 -14.48
N LEU A 335 -21.44 -6.81 -13.20
CA LEU A 335 -22.35 -7.13 -12.11
C LEU A 335 -23.42 -6.02 -11.89
N LEU A 336 -23.09 -4.77 -12.19
CA LEU A 336 -24.05 -3.65 -12.11
C LEU A 336 -25.15 -3.75 -13.17
N GLU A 337 -24.90 -4.40 -14.32
CA GLU A 337 -25.93 -4.68 -15.32
C GLU A 337 -27.04 -5.62 -14.77
N ILE A 338 -26.68 -6.49 -13.82
CA ILE A 338 -27.64 -7.41 -13.20
C ILE A 338 -28.42 -6.68 -12.11
N SER A 339 -27.75 -6.02 -11.18
CA SER A 339 -28.36 -5.20 -10.11
C SER A 339 -27.32 -4.39 -9.38
N THR A 340 -27.68 -3.19 -8.94
CA THR A 340 -26.85 -2.30 -8.13
C THR A 340 -26.37 -2.93 -6.81
N SER A 341 -27.13 -3.89 -6.26
CA SER A 341 -26.82 -4.55 -4.99
C SER A 341 -25.84 -5.73 -5.13
N VAL A 342 -25.75 -6.36 -6.31
CA VAL A 342 -24.92 -7.58 -6.51
C VAL A 342 -23.46 -7.32 -6.23
N PRO A 343 -22.80 -6.25 -6.73
CA PRO A 343 -21.40 -5.97 -6.42
C PRO A 343 -21.13 -5.82 -4.91
N LEU A 344 -22.09 -5.25 -4.16
CA LEU A 344 -21.96 -5.09 -2.70
C LEU A 344 -21.91 -6.44 -1.99
N TYR A 345 -22.80 -7.36 -2.32
CA TYR A 345 -22.80 -8.71 -1.71
C TYR A 345 -21.58 -9.52 -2.10
N VAL A 346 -21.13 -9.41 -3.35
CA VAL A 346 -19.87 -10.05 -3.80
C VAL A 346 -18.68 -9.48 -3.03
N SER A 347 -18.61 -8.14 -2.83
CA SER A 347 -17.55 -7.51 -2.02
C SER A 347 -17.56 -8.03 -0.58
N VAL A 348 -18.73 -8.19 0.04
CA VAL A 348 -18.86 -8.78 1.39
C VAL A 348 -18.31 -10.20 1.44
N ALA A 349 -18.72 -11.04 0.48
CA ALA A 349 -18.25 -12.42 0.42
C ALA A 349 -16.72 -12.50 0.25
N LEU A 350 -16.15 -11.65 -0.60
CA LEU A 350 -14.70 -11.54 -0.80
C LEU A 350 -13.98 -11.10 0.48
N LEU A 351 -14.48 -10.09 1.18
CA LEU A 351 -13.87 -9.64 2.44
C LEU A 351 -13.90 -10.71 3.51
N TRP A 352 -15.00 -11.44 3.66
CA TRP A 352 -15.07 -12.54 4.63
C TRP A 352 -14.19 -13.73 4.23
N MET A 353 -14.07 -14.02 2.93
CA MET A 353 -13.11 -15.00 2.44
C MET A 353 -11.66 -14.55 2.74
N ALA A 354 -11.35 -13.26 2.57
CA ALA A 354 -10.06 -12.71 2.95
C ALA A 354 -9.79 -12.83 4.45
N ALA A 355 -10.78 -12.55 5.30
CA ALA A 355 -10.67 -12.74 6.75
C ALA A 355 -10.39 -14.21 7.11
N GLY A 356 -11.01 -15.16 6.44
CA GLY A 356 -10.71 -16.60 6.56
C GLY A 356 -9.27 -16.93 6.15
N CYS A 357 -8.78 -16.39 5.03
CA CYS A 357 -7.38 -16.56 4.62
C CYS A 357 -6.40 -15.94 5.63
N MET A 358 -6.75 -14.77 6.21
CA MET A 358 -5.94 -14.12 7.25
C MET A 358 -5.86 -14.98 8.51
N PHE A 359 -6.98 -15.56 8.93
CA PHE A 359 -7.02 -16.46 10.08
C PHE A 359 -6.19 -17.74 9.89
N MET A 360 -6.03 -18.19 8.63
CA MET A 360 -5.21 -19.37 8.29
C MET A 360 -3.70 -19.07 8.25
N LEU A 361 -3.25 -17.83 8.47
CA LEU A 361 -1.83 -17.48 8.47
C LEU A 361 -1.11 -18.19 9.63
N PRO A 362 0.02 -18.89 9.34
CA PRO A 362 0.70 -19.71 10.35
C PRO A 362 1.63 -18.92 11.28
N ILE A 363 1.99 -17.69 10.93
CA ILE A 363 3.06 -16.93 11.60
C ILE A 363 2.50 -15.61 12.13
N GLU A 364 2.38 -15.50 13.45
CA GLU A 364 2.16 -14.20 14.11
C GLU A 364 3.52 -13.49 14.26
N THR A 365 3.58 -12.23 13.80
CA THR A 365 4.85 -11.47 13.75
C THR A 365 5.09 -10.63 15.00
N ARG A 366 4.18 -10.65 15.97
CA ARG A 366 4.25 -9.84 17.19
C ARG A 366 5.55 -10.06 17.97
N ASP A 367 5.93 -11.33 18.17
CA ASP A 367 7.07 -11.71 19.02
C ASP A 367 8.39 -11.81 18.27
N ILE A 368 8.35 -11.87 16.92
CA ILE A 368 9.54 -11.99 16.06
C ILE A 368 10.24 -10.63 15.84
N ALA A 369 9.51 -9.53 16.00
CA ALA A 369 10.00 -8.18 15.74
C ALA A 369 10.59 -7.48 16.99
N ALA A 370 10.77 -8.21 18.09
CA ALA A 370 11.34 -7.69 19.34
C ALA A 370 12.86 -7.53 19.27
#